data_014b592420e43d230453e6f5a888d5f0
#
_entry.id   014b592420e43d230453e6f5a888d5f0
#
_cell.length_a   1.000
_cell.length_b   1.000
_cell.length_c   1.000
_cell.angle_alpha   90.00
_cell.angle_beta   90.00
_cell.angle_gamma   90.00
#
_symmetry.space_group_name_H-M   'P 1'
#
loop_
_entity.id
_entity.type
_entity.pdbx_description
1 polymer ?
#
loop_
_entity_poly.entity_id
_entity_poly.type
_entity_poly.pdbx_seq_one_letter_code
_entity_poly.pdbx_strand_id
1 'polypeptide(L)'
;MPGNHHPDDVSSVLRELVAAGRFQEALARHRAIGDPVLRQRAEVQLLAATAATRLGELSLAVSLAEGALDRFRSRGDRDGRMRAVNLLGAIAFEHGKLDIAERCFGEALLLAHDLDDNLMEARASNNLASLAVLRGRPEAALSLYRSALLAYSKLGDRRGTTEAYHNLGITFRLMKEWQDSQDAAAQAIRHAELVGERSLLALAVMGRAEIELERGDRDLARQELERASALAQEAGDAVGSAEVQRLTAVLAIAQGDYPTGLRLAQEARAVAERFGGVLLRAECHAAAARALRGLGRTVEAEQHRAEAARLFESLGAVRWLEELRREWS
;
A
#
# COMPACT_ATOMS: atom_id res chain seq x y z
N MET A 1 -33.33 28.28 -7.73
CA MET A 1 -33.16 27.45 -8.94
C MET A 1 -31.99 26.51 -8.67
N PRO A 2 -32.14 25.16 -8.61
CA PRO A 2 -31.00 24.27 -8.48
C PRO A 2 -30.26 24.28 -9.80
N GLY A 3 -28.96 24.59 -9.73
CA GLY A 3 -28.06 24.66 -10.88
C GLY A 3 -28.04 23.36 -11.66
N ASN A 4 -28.24 23.45 -12.95
CA ASN A 4 -28.13 22.40 -13.95
C ASN A 4 -26.65 22.01 -14.05
N HIS A 5 -26.14 21.12 -13.16
CA HIS A 5 -24.83 20.55 -13.32
C HIS A 5 -24.89 19.57 -14.48
N HIS A 6 -24.17 19.87 -15.56
CA HIS A 6 -23.97 18.96 -16.68
C HIS A 6 -23.44 17.61 -16.14
N PRO A 7 -23.97 16.47 -16.61
CA PRO A 7 -23.57 15.15 -16.07
C PRO A 7 -22.08 14.81 -16.21
N ASP A 8 -21.37 15.45 -17.13
CA ASP A 8 -19.92 15.31 -17.32
C ASP A 8 -19.10 16.08 -16.27
N ASP A 9 -19.71 17.09 -15.63
CA ASP A 9 -19.06 17.95 -14.64
C ASP A 9 -18.74 17.18 -13.34
N VAL A 10 -19.65 16.33 -12.86
CA VAL A 10 -19.46 15.62 -11.58
C VAL A 10 -18.32 14.59 -11.65
N SER A 11 -18.26 13.81 -12.73
CA SER A 11 -17.18 12.83 -12.92
C SER A 11 -15.83 13.51 -13.10
N SER A 12 -15.77 14.65 -13.80
CA SER A 12 -14.57 15.46 -13.96
C SER A 12 -14.07 16.01 -12.63
N VAL A 13 -14.96 16.64 -11.85
CA VAL A 13 -14.62 17.16 -10.51
C VAL A 13 -14.11 16.07 -9.58
N LEU A 14 -14.78 14.92 -9.54
CA LEU A 14 -14.31 13.79 -8.71
C LEU A 14 -12.95 13.27 -9.17
N ARG A 15 -12.70 13.19 -10.49
CA ARG A 15 -11.43 12.77 -11.05
C ARG A 15 -10.31 13.73 -10.67
N GLU A 16 -10.52 15.03 -10.76
CA GLU A 16 -9.58 16.05 -10.35
C GLU A 16 -9.25 15.96 -8.85
N LEU A 17 -10.27 15.80 -8.00
CA LEU A 17 -10.08 15.66 -6.56
C LEU A 17 -9.29 14.40 -6.20
N VAL A 18 -9.61 13.27 -6.83
CA VAL A 18 -8.91 12.00 -6.62
C VAL A 18 -7.46 12.10 -7.12
N ALA A 19 -7.24 12.70 -8.30
CA ALA A 19 -5.91 12.90 -8.84
C ALA A 19 -5.04 13.84 -7.99
N ALA A 20 -5.67 14.83 -7.35
CA ALA A 20 -5.01 15.75 -6.41
C ALA A 20 -4.83 15.17 -4.98
N GLY A 21 -5.24 13.92 -4.72
CA GLY A 21 -5.18 13.32 -3.39
C GLY A 21 -6.19 13.88 -2.38
N ARG A 22 -7.17 14.67 -2.83
CA ARG A 22 -8.20 15.32 -1.99
C ARG A 22 -9.37 14.35 -1.73
N PHE A 23 -9.06 13.19 -1.13
CA PHE A 23 -10.00 12.07 -1.01
C PHE A 23 -11.21 12.38 -0.12
N GLN A 24 -11.01 13.12 0.97
CA GLN A 24 -12.11 13.52 1.85
C GLN A 24 -13.14 14.39 1.10
N GLU A 25 -12.66 15.34 0.31
CA GLU A 25 -13.52 16.22 -0.50
C GLU A 25 -14.21 15.45 -1.63
N ALA A 26 -13.51 14.54 -2.29
CA ALA A 26 -14.09 13.67 -3.31
C ALA A 26 -15.26 12.85 -2.74
N LEU A 27 -15.08 12.24 -1.57
CA LEU A 27 -16.10 11.43 -0.94
C LEU A 27 -17.26 12.30 -0.40
N ALA A 28 -16.99 13.47 0.18
CA ALA A 28 -18.01 14.44 0.57
C ALA A 28 -18.83 14.92 -0.64
N ARG A 29 -18.15 15.21 -1.76
CA ARG A 29 -18.83 15.58 -3.01
C ARG A 29 -19.73 14.47 -3.55
N HIS A 30 -19.25 13.21 -3.52
CA HIS A 30 -20.07 12.06 -3.88
C HIS A 30 -21.33 11.93 -3.00
N ARG A 31 -21.18 12.08 -1.67
CA ARG A 31 -22.30 12.03 -0.72
C ARG A 31 -23.32 13.15 -0.94
N ALA A 32 -22.88 14.31 -1.39
CA ALA A 32 -23.72 15.48 -1.67
C ALA A 32 -24.48 15.40 -3.00
N ILE A 33 -24.25 14.38 -3.84
CA ILE A 33 -25.02 14.19 -5.08
C ILE A 33 -26.46 13.83 -4.72
N GLY A 34 -27.37 14.77 -4.96
CA GLY A 34 -28.81 14.60 -4.69
C GLY A 34 -29.52 13.66 -5.66
N ASP A 35 -29.07 13.62 -6.93
CA ASP A 35 -29.64 12.77 -7.96
C ASP A 35 -29.14 11.30 -7.82
N PRO A 36 -30.04 10.34 -7.52
CA PRO A 36 -29.65 8.94 -7.39
C PRO A 36 -29.08 8.33 -8.68
N VAL A 37 -29.59 8.73 -9.84
CA VAL A 37 -29.12 8.22 -11.15
C VAL A 37 -27.69 8.66 -11.39
N LEU A 38 -27.39 9.93 -11.12
CA LEU A 38 -26.04 10.48 -11.27
C LEU A 38 -25.07 9.85 -10.27
N ARG A 39 -25.49 9.68 -9.01
CA ARG A 39 -24.68 9.03 -7.95
C ARG A 39 -24.35 7.57 -8.29
N GLN A 40 -25.23 6.89 -9.00
CA GLN A 40 -25.06 5.51 -9.39
C GLN A 40 -24.31 5.32 -10.72
N ARG A 41 -23.83 6.35 -11.40
CA ARG A 41 -23.00 6.18 -12.59
C ARG A 41 -21.73 5.40 -12.24
N ALA A 42 -21.36 4.46 -13.10
CA ALA A 42 -20.22 3.57 -12.85
C ALA A 42 -18.91 4.33 -12.59
N GLU A 43 -18.61 5.36 -13.38
CA GLU A 43 -17.43 6.20 -13.20
C GLU A 43 -17.46 6.99 -11.88
N VAL A 44 -18.62 7.53 -11.51
CA VAL A 44 -18.80 8.26 -10.23
C VAL A 44 -18.56 7.32 -9.04
N GLN A 45 -19.09 6.10 -9.10
CA GLN A 45 -18.87 5.10 -8.06
C GLN A 45 -17.42 4.63 -7.99
N LEU A 46 -16.77 4.42 -9.13
CA LEU A 46 -15.36 4.00 -9.17
C LEU A 46 -14.44 5.05 -8.54
N LEU A 47 -14.64 6.32 -8.86
CA LEU A 47 -13.89 7.43 -8.27
C LEU A 47 -14.16 7.58 -6.76
N ALA A 48 -15.42 7.44 -6.34
CA ALA A 48 -15.76 7.45 -4.93
C ALA A 48 -15.19 6.22 -4.18
N ALA A 49 -15.18 5.04 -4.82
CA ALA A 49 -14.56 3.85 -4.27
C ALA A 49 -13.04 4.04 -4.06
N THR A 50 -12.36 4.68 -5.02
CA THR A 50 -10.94 5.02 -4.89
C THR A 50 -10.70 5.94 -3.69
N ALA A 51 -11.51 6.99 -3.54
CA ALA A 51 -11.42 7.89 -2.39
C ALA A 51 -11.71 7.19 -1.06
N ALA A 52 -12.74 6.34 -1.01
CA ALA A 52 -13.11 5.57 0.17
C ALA A 52 -11.99 4.58 0.58
N THR A 53 -11.33 3.93 -0.39
CA THR A 53 -10.18 3.06 -0.14
C THR A 53 -9.05 3.82 0.56
N ARG A 54 -8.70 5.01 0.04
CA ARG A 54 -7.63 5.85 0.61
C ARG A 54 -7.98 6.42 2.00
N LEU A 55 -9.26 6.50 2.33
CA LEU A 55 -9.74 6.94 3.66
C LEU A 55 -9.97 5.78 4.63
N GLY A 56 -9.73 4.53 4.22
CA GLY A 56 -9.99 3.34 5.04
C GLY A 56 -11.48 3.04 5.25
N GLU A 57 -12.38 3.64 4.46
CA GLU A 57 -13.82 3.33 4.49
C GLU A 57 -14.11 2.06 3.66
N LEU A 58 -13.50 0.95 4.07
CA LEU A 58 -13.34 -0.24 3.24
C LEU A 58 -14.66 -0.90 2.83
N SER A 59 -15.64 -1.00 3.72
CA SER A 59 -16.95 -1.55 3.37
C SER A 59 -17.66 -0.72 2.30
N LEU A 60 -17.53 0.61 2.38
CA LEU A 60 -18.05 1.52 1.37
C LEU A 60 -17.27 1.38 0.06
N ALA A 61 -15.95 1.28 0.12
CA ALA A 61 -15.08 1.12 -1.04
C ALA A 61 -15.45 -0.15 -1.84
N VAL A 62 -15.61 -1.28 -1.16
CA VAL A 62 -16.04 -2.54 -1.79
C VAL A 62 -17.41 -2.37 -2.45
N SER A 63 -18.41 -1.87 -1.71
CA SER A 63 -19.78 -1.70 -2.25
C SER A 63 -19.83 -0.81 -3.48
N LEU A 64 -19.09 0.30 -3.47
CA LEU A 64 -19.02 1.23 -4.60
C LEU A 64 -18.27 0.61 -5.80
N ALA A 65 -17.16 -0.09 -5.56
CA ALA A 65 -16.39 -0.73 -6.62
C ALA A 65 -17.15 -1.89 -7.28
N GLU A 66 -17.84 -2.73 -6.50
CA GLU A 66 -18.71 -3.79 -7.01
C GLU A 66 -19.88 -3.21 -7.81
N GLY A 67 -20.54 -2.15 -7.29
CA GLY A 67 -21.60 -1.47 -8.01
C GLY A 67 -21.12 -0.85 -9.34
N ALA A 68 -19.92 -0.29 -9.38
CA ALA A 68 -19.28 0.19 -10.60
C ALA A 68 -19.02 -0.95 -11.59
N LEU A 69 -18.42 -2.05 -11.09
CA LEU A 69 -18.10 -3.23 -11.89
C LEU A 69 -19.34 -3.83 -12.57
N ASP A 70 -20.43 -4.00 -11.83
CA ASP A 70 -21.68 -4.54 -12.39
C ASP A 70 -22.24 -3.66 -13.52
N ARG A 71 -22.14 -2.34 -13.36
CA ARG A 71 -22.59 -1.40 -14.39
C ARG A 71 -21.67 -1.36 -15.61
N PHE A 72 -20.37 -1.47 -15.43
CA PHE A 72 -19.44 -1.59 -16.54
C PHE A 72 -19.68 -2.89 -17.29
N ARG A 73 -19.89 -4.01 -16.58
CA ARG A 73 -20.24 -5.31 -17.19
C ARG A 73 -21.53 -5.25 -17.99
N SER A 74 -22.60 -4.66 -17.44
CA SER A 74 -23.91 -4.57 -18.12
C SER A 74 -23.88 -3.70 -19.38
N ARG A 75 -22.89 -2.80 -19.52
CA ARG A 75 -22.70 -1.94 -20.68
C ARG A 75 -21.66 -2.45 -21.67
N GLY A 76 -21.01 -3.57 -21.37
CA GLY A 76 -19.89 -4.06 -22.15
C GLY A 76 -18.65 -3.16 -22.12
N ASP A 77 -18.54 -2.27 -21.11
CA ASP A 77 -17.41 -1.36 -20.94
C ASP A 77 -16.21 -2.12 -20.34
N ARG A 78 -15.34 -2.58 -21.22
CA ARG A 78 -14.17 -3.38 -20.85
C ARG A 78 -13.10 -2.57 -20.12
N ASP A 79 -12.90 -1.29 -20.48
CA ASP A 79 -11.97 -0.39 -19.80
C ASP A 79 -12.43 -0.11 -18.38
N GLY A 80 -13.69 0.29 -18.20
CA GLY A 80 -14.26 0.48 -16.87
C GLY A 80 -14.21 -0.78 -16.01
N ARG A 81 -14.51 -1.96 -16.59
CA ARG A 81 -14.39 -3.26 -15.91
C ARG A 81 -12.96 -3.51 -15.43
N MET A 82 -11.96 -3.30 -16.29
CA MET A 82 -10.54 -3.48 -15.97
C MET A 82 -10.12 -2.61 -14.77
N ARG A 83 -10.48 -1.33 -14.78
CA ARG A 83 -10.17 -0.40 -13.69
C ARG A 83 -10.86 -0.79 -12.39
N ALA A 84 -12.13 -1.18 -12.44
CA ALA A 84 -12.90 -1.60 -11.26
C ALA A 84 -12.35 -2.89 -10.65
N VAL A 85 -12.00 -3.88 -11.46
CA VAL A 85 -11.42 -5.14 -11.01
C VAL A 85 -10.04 -4.91 -10.39
N ASN A 86 -9.20 -4.07 -10.99
CA ASN A 86 -7.90 -3.73 -10.39
C ASN A 86 -8.05 -3.04 -9.02
N LEU A 87 -9.02 -2.14 -8.87
CA LEU A 87 -9.31 -1.50 -7.58
C LEU A 87 -9.80 -2.52 -6.54
N LEU A 88 -10.70 -3.43 -6.92
CA LEU A 88 -11.16 -4.51 -6.03
C LEU A 88 -10.00 -5.43 -5.61
N GLY A 89 -9.05 -5.68 -6.51
CA GLY A 89 -7.82 -6.39 -6.21
C GLY A 89 -6.99 -5.67 -5.14
N ALA A 90 -6.80 -4.36 -5.27
CA ALA A 90 -6.07 -3.56 -4.29
C ALA A 90 -6.78 -3.55 -2.92
N ILE A 91 -8.10 -3.37 -2.89
CA ILE A 91 -8.89 -3.45 -1.65
C ILE A 91 -8.74 -4.84 -1.01
N ALA A 92 -8.83 -5.91 -1.79
CA ALA A 92 -8.69 -7.27 -1.30
C ALA A 92 -7.28 -7.54 -0.74
N PHE A 93 -6.25 -6.99 -1.37
CA PHE A 93 -4.85 -7.08 -0.92
C PHE A 93 -4.68 -6.45 0.47
N GLU A 94 -5.14 -5.22 0.66
CA GLU A 94 -5.09 -4.52 1.95
C GLU A 94 -5.84 -5.28 3.07
N HIS A 95 -6.93 -5.96 2.70
CA HIS A 95 -7.69 -6.81 3.63
C HIS A 95 -7.09 -8.20 3.86
N GLY A 96 -5.96 -8.51 3.24
CA GLY A 96 -5.35 -9.84 3.34
C GLY A 96 -6.11 -10.94 2.61
N LYS A 97 -7.07 -10.62 1.74
CA LYS A 97 -7.80 -11.58 0.92
C LYS A 97 -7.02 -11.89 -0.36
N LEU A 98 -5.82 -12.47 -0.19
CA LEU A 98 -4.83 -12.56 -1.26
C LEU A 98 -5.29 -13.38 -2.47
N ASP A 99 -6.11 -14.43 -2.28
CA ASP A 99 -6.65 -15.21 -3.41
C ASP A 99 -7.65 -14.40 -4.24
N ILE A 100 -8.40 -13.51 -3.60
CA ILE A 100 -9.29 -12.58 -4.30
C ILE A 100 -8.45 -11.54 -5.04
N ALA A 101 -7.44 -10.97 -4.39
CA ALA A 101 -6.53 -10.01 -5.00
C ALA A 101 -5.85 -10.59 -6.24
N GLU A 102 -5.31 -11.81 -6.16
CA GLU A 102 -4.65 -12.48 -7.28
C GLU A 102 -5.58 -12.68 -8.47
N ARG A 103 -6.83 -13.16 -8.23
CA ARG A 103 -7.82 -13.28 -9.29
C ARG A 103 -8.18 -11.95 -9.94
N CYS A 104 -8.37 -10.91 -9.12
CA CYS A 104 -8.69 -9.57 -9.61
C CYS A 104 -7.55 -8.98 -10.43
N PHE A 105 -6.32 -9.02 -9.93
CA PHE A 105 -5.16 -8.50 -10.68
C PHE A 105 -4.88 -9.31 -11.94
N GLY A 106 -5.08 -10.64 -11.90
CA GLY A 106 -4.98 -11.50 -13.09
C GLY A 106 -6.04 -11.15 -14.14
N GLU A 107 -7.30 -10.93 -13.75
CA GLU A 107 -8.36 -10.47 -14.65
C GLU A 107 -8.05 -9.08 -15.23
N ALA A 108 -7.55 -8.15 -14.40
CA ALA A 108 -7.16 -6.83 -14.86
C ALA A 108 -6.02 -6.90 -15.88
N LEU A 109 -5.02 -7.75 -15.64
CA LEU A 109 -3.89 -7.97 -16.55
C LEU A 109 -4.34 -8.51 -17.91
N LEU A 110 -5.23 -9.51 -17.92
CA LEU A 110 -5.78 -10.06 -19.16
C LEU A 110 -6.57 -9.00 -19.94
N LEU A 111 -7.40 -8.21 -19.25
CA LEU A 111 -8.16 -7.13 -19.89
C LEU A 111 -7.24 -6.03 -20.42
N ALA A 112 -6.18 -5.69 -19.70
CA ALA A 112 -5.19 -4.70 -20.12
C ALA A 112 -4.46 -5.15 -21.38
N HIS A 113 -4.05 -6.42 -21.44
CA HIS A 113 -3.44 -7.01 -22.61
C HIS A 113 -4.38 -6.98 -23.83
N ASP A 114 -5.64 -7.38 -23.66
CA ASP A 114 -6.66 -7.39 -24.72
C ASP A 114 -7.02 -5.97 -25.23
N LEU A 115 -6.80 -4.94 -24.40
CA LEU A 115 -7.10 -3.54 -24.73
C LEU A 115 -5.86 -2.74 -25.16
N ASP A 116 -4.69 -3.39 -25.22
CA ASP A 116 -3.39 -2.75 -25.45
C ASP A 116 -3.10 -1.59 -24.45
N ASP A 117 -3.64 -1.69 -23.21
CA ASP A 117 -3.39 -0.73 -22.15
C ASP A 117 -2.10 -1.07 -21.37
N ASN A 118 -0.99 -0.61 -21.91
CA ASN A 118 0.34 -0.85 -21.32
C ASN A 118 0.49 -0.29 -19.89
N LEU A 119 -0.24 0.78 -19.53
CA LEU A 119 -0.18 1.35 -18.18
C LEU A 119 -0.87 0.44 -17.17
N MET A 120 -2.06 -0.05 -17.50
CA MET A 120 -2.77 -0.97 -16.61
C MET A 120 -2.10 -2.35 -16.55
N GLU A 121 -1.50 -2.81 -17.66
CA GLU A 121 -0.68 -4.02 -17.68
C GLU A 121 0.50 -3.91 -16.69
N ALA A 122 1.21 -2.78 -16.71
CA ALA A 122 2.28 -2.52 -15.77
C ALA A 122 1.80 -2.47 -14.31
N ARG A 123 0.66 -1.82 -14.04
CA ARG A 123 0.07 -1.74 -12.70
C ARG A 123 -0.35 -3.11 -12.17
N ALA A 124 -1.05 -3.89 -12.98
CA ALA A 124 -1.49 -5.22 -12.59
C ALA A 124 -0.29 -6.17 -12.36
N SER A 125 0.74 -6.09 -13.21
CA SER A 125 1.99 -6.84 -13.03
C SER A 125 2.71 -6.44 -11.74
N ASN A 126 2.81 -5.15 -11.43
CA ASN A 126 3.38 -4.66 -10.17
C ASN A 126 2.63 -5.19 -8.94
N ASN A 127 1.30 -5.19 -8.98
CA ASN A 127 0.47 -5.73 -7.90
C ASN A 127 0.61 -7.25 -7.74
N LEU A 128 0.67 -8.00 -8.84
CA LEU A 128 0.93 -9.45 -8.81
C LEU A 128 2.32 -9.77 -8.28
N ALA A 129 3.33 -8.91 -8.56
CA ALA A 129 4.66 -9.04 -8.00
C ALA A 129 4.65 -8.87 -6.46
N SER A 130 3.91 -7.90 -5.94
CA SER A 130 3.75 -7.70 -4.48
C SER A 130 3.12 -8.93 -3.81
N LEU A 131 2.12 -9.56 -4.44
CA LEU A 131 1.56 -10.83 -3.99
C LEU A 131 2.60 -11.97 -3.99
N ALA A 132 3.45 -12.04 -5.02
CA ALA A 132 4.50 -13.05 -5.11
C ALA A 132 5.52 -12.89 -3.98
N VAL A 133 5.88 -11.63 -3.63
CA VAL A 133 6.75 -11.34 -2.47
C VAL A 133 6.13 -11.85 -1.18
N LEU A 134 4.87 -11.52 -0.90
CA LEU A 134 4.17 -11.98 0.31
C LEU A 134 4.14 -13.51 0.40
N ARG A 135 3.96 -14.19 -0.72
CA ARG A 135 3.94 -15.65 -0.80
C ARG A 135 5.32 -16.30 -0.82
N GLY A 136 6.38 -15.54 -0.53
CA GLY A 136 7.76 -16.05 -0.45
C GLY A 136 8.36 -16.45 -1.81
N ARG A 137 7.93 -15.82 -2.90
CA ARG A 137 8.42 -16.06 -4.27
C ARG A 137 9.11 -14.81 -4.85
N PRO A 138 10.20 -14.30 -4.23
CA PRO A 138 10.83 -13.04 -4.60
C PRO A 138 11.42 -13.07 -6.02
N GLU A 139 11.94 -14.21 -6.50
CA GLU A 139 12.49 -14.33 -7.85
C GLU A 139 11.42 -14.13 -8.93
N ALA A 140 10.21 -14.67 -8.71
CA ALA A 140 9.07 -14.44 -9.59
C ALA A 140 8.63 -12.98 -9.57
N ALA A 141 8.66 -12.33 -8.40
CA ALA A 141 8.34 -10.92 -8.24
C ALA A 141 9.33 -10.02 -9.00
N LEU A 142 10.64 -10.31 -8.95
CA LEU A 142 11.65 -9.52 -9.68
C LEU A 142 11.37 -9.44 -11.18
N SER A 143 10.96 -10.54 -11.81
CA SER A 143 10.61 -10.56 -13.23
C SER A 143 9.44 -9.62 -13.54
N LEU A 144 8.38 -9.70 -12.73
CA LEU A 144 7.17 -8.87 -12.89
C LEU A 144 7.46 -7.38 -12.63
N TYR A 145 8.23 -7.05 -11.57
CA TYR A 145 8.61 -5.66 -11.30
C TYR A 145 9.48 -5.05 -12.40
N ARG A 146 10.44 -5.83 -12.95
CA ARG A 146 11.28 -5.36 -14.05
C ARG A 146 10.46 -5.10 -15.31
N SER A 147 9.49 -5.96 -15.61
CA SER A 147 8.55 -5.73 -16.72
C SER A 147 7.72 -4.48 -16.51
N ALA A 148 7.13 -4.31 -15.32
CA ALA A 148 6.37 -3.12 -14.97
C ALA A 148 7.22 -1.84 -15.05
N LEU A 149 8.44 -1.87 -14.51
CA LEU A 149 9.39 -0.76 -14.56
C LEU A 149 9.72 -0.34 -15.98
N LEU A 150 9.97 -1.31 -16.88
CA LEU A 150 10.23 -1.02 -18.29
C LEU A 150 9.03 -0.32 -18.95
N ALA A 151 7.82 -0.79 -18.67
CA ALA A 151 6.59 -0.20 -19.20
C ALA A 151 6.37 1.22 -18.65
N TYR A 152 6.47 1.42 -17.32
CA TYR A 152 6.37 2.75 -16.71
C TYR A 152 7.40 3.74 -17.26
N SER A 153 8.65 3.29 -17.45
CA SER A 153 9.72 4.13 -18.01
C SER A 153 9.41 4.55 -19.44
N LYS A 154 8.92 3.64 -20.29
CA LYS A 154 8.51 3.95 -21.67
C LYS A 154 7.33 4.91 -21.75
N LEU A 155 6.39 4.80 -20.82
CA LEU A 155 5.21 5.66 -20.74
C LEU A 155 5.50 7.02 -20.06
N GLY A 156 6.67 7.19 -19.46
CA GLY A 156 7.00 8.38 -18.66
C GLY A 156 6.22 8.46 -17.35
N ASP A 157 5.64 7.34 -16.88
CA ASP A 157 4.94 7.29 -15.59
C ASP A 157 5.96 7.24 -14.45
N ARG A 158 6.37 8.43 -13.99
CA ARG A 158 7.36 8.57 -12.90
C ARG A 158 6.84 8.03 -11.58
N ARG A 159 5.53 8.11 -11.31
CA ARG A 159 4.93 7.56 -10.10
C ARG A 159 5.05 6.04 -10.09
N GLY A 160 4.59 5.36 -11.14
CA GLY A 160 4.73 3.91 -11.27
C GLY A 160 6.19 3.46 -11.26
N THR A 161 7.09 4.24 -11.89
CA THR A 161 8.54 4.01 -11.83
C THR A 161 9.07 4.05 -10.40
N THR A 162 8.64 5.03 -9.60
CA THR A 162 9.04 5.15 -8.17
C THR A 162 8.56 3.94 -7.37
N GLU A 163 7.28 3.59 -7.50
CA GLU A 163 6.67 2.46 -6.79
C GLU A 163 7.36 1.13 -7.17
N ALA A 164 7.67 0.93 -8.45
CA ALA A 164 8.37 -0.26 -8.91
C ALA A 164 9.81 -0.35 -8.36
N TYR A 165 10.57 0.74 -8.33
CA TYR A 165 11.90 0.76 -7.71
C TYR A 165 11.84 0.54 -6.20
N HIS A 166 10.87 1.14 -5.49
CA HIS A 166 10.65 0.88 -4.07
C HIS A 166 10.40 -0.61 -3.81
N ASN A 167 9.51 -1.23 -4.56
CA ASN A 167 9.19 -2.65 -4.43
C ASN A 167 10.37 -3.57 -4.80
N LEU A 168 11.16 -3.20 -5.82
CA LEU A 168 12.41 -3.89 -6.13
C LEU A 168 13.40 -3.81 -4.97
N GLY A 169 13.54 -2.63 -4.35
CA GLY A 169 14.39 -2.43 -3.17
C GLY A 169 13.99 -3.37 -2.02
N ILE A 170 12.70 -3.45 -1.70
CA ILE A 170 12.17 -4.40 -0.71
C ILE A 170 12.51 -5.85 -1.10
N THR A 171 12.29 -6.21 -2.38
CA THR A 171 12.50 -7.58 -2.84
C THR A 171 13.97 -7.98 -2.74
N PHE A 172 14.90 -7.13 -3.17
CA PHE A 172 16.35 -7.36 -3.05
C PHE A 172 16.78 -7.41 -1.57
N ARG A 173 16.23 -6.55 -0.70
CA ARG A 173 16.48 -6.62 0.74
C ARG A 173 16.07 -7.98 1.32
N LEU A 174 14.90 -8.45 0.95
CA LEU A 174 14.41 -9.76 1.37
C LEU A 174 15.32 -10.90 0.88
N MET A 175 15.97 -10.76 -0.27
CA MET A 175 16.96 -11.71 -0.80
C MET A 175 18.36 -11.49 -0.22
N LYS A 176 18.57 -10.44 0.59
CA LYS A 176 19.86 -9.99 1.13
C LYS A 176 20.86 -9.54 0.04
N GLU A 177 20.36 -9.15 -1.10
CA GLU A 177 21.12 -8.52 -2.19
C GLU A 177 21.25 -7.02 -1.91
N TRP A 178 22.14 -6.69 -0.95
CA TRP A 178 22.19 -5.36 -0.33
C TRP A 178 22.53 -4.23 -1.31
N GLN A 179 23.45 -4.47 -2.24
CA GLN A 179 23.82 -3.46 -3.22
C GLN A 179 22.65 -3.11 -4.14
N ASP A 180 22.02 -4.13 -4.72
CA ASP A 180 20.87 -3.94 -5.60
C ASP A 180 19.70 -3.27 -4.87
N SER A 181 19.51 -3.60 -3.59
CA SER A 181 18.49 -3.00 -2.74
C SER A 181 18.75 -1.50 -2.53
N GLN A 182 19.99 -1.11 -2.24
CA GLN A 182 20.36 0.30 -2.07
C GLN A 182 20.26 1.08 -3.38
N ASP A 183 20.69 0.49 -4.49
CA ASP A 183 20.60 1.11 -5.81
C ASP A 183 19.13 1.33 -6.21
N ALA A 184 18.26 0.36 -5.96
CA ALA A 184 16.84 0.48 -6.21
C ALA A 184 16.20 1.59 -5.33
N ALA A 185 16.53 1.64 -4.03
CA ALA A 185 16.04 2.69 -3.13
C ALA A 185 16.52 4.08 -3.56
N ALA A 186 17.76 4.22 -4.02
CA ALA A 186 18.29 5.49 -4.55
C ALA A 186 17.55 5.93 -5.83
N GLN A 187 17.19 4.99 -6.71
CA GLN A 187 16.36 5.28 -7.88
C GLN A 187 14.95 5.71 -7.48
N ALA A 188 14.31 5.00 -6.53
CA ALA A 188 13.00 5.35 -6.03
C ALA A 188 12.97 6.80 -5.50
N ILE A 189 13.94 7.18 -4.68
CA ILE A 189 14.05 8.55 -4.14
C ILE A 189 14.21 9.58 -5.28
N ARG A 190 15.11 9.34 -6.23
CA ARG A 190 15.32 10.25 -7.37
C ARG A 190 14.03 10.48 -8.17
N HIS A 191 13.31 9.41 -8.48
CA HIS A 191 12.07 9.52 -9.24
C HIS A 191 10.97 10.19 -8.43
N ALA A 192 10.87 9.92 -7.11
CA ALA A 192 9.93 10.58 -6.21
C ALA A 192 10.17 12.10 -6.12
N GLU A 193 11.43 12.52 -6.03
CA GLU A 193 11.82 13.96 -6.04
C GLU A 193 11.37 14.64 -7.33
N LEU A 194 11.48 13.96 -8.47
CA LEU A 194 11.03 14.50 -9.77
C LEU A 194 9.49 14.56 -9.90
N VAL A 195 8.76 13.71 -9.17
CA VAL A 195 7.29 13.78 -9.09
C VAL A 195 6.85 14.94 -8.21
N GLY A 196 7.58 15.22 -7.13
CA GLY A 196 7.27 16.28 -6.17
C GLY A 196 6.13 15.95 -5.21
N GLU A 197 5.66 14.70 -5.18
CA GLU A 197 4.60 14.24 -4.28
C GLU A 197 5.21 13.76 -2.94
N ARG A 198 4.86 14.43 -1.84
CA ARG A 198 5.48 14.18 -0.52
C ARG A 198 5.26 12.78 0.01
N SER A 199 4.04 12.23 -0.13
CA SER A 199 3.75 10.86 0.32
C SER A 199 4.57 9.81 -0.44
N LEU A 200 4.76 10.01 -1.74
CA LEU A 200 5.58 9.13 -2.57
C LEU A 200 7.06 9.22 -2.21
N LEU A 201 7.56 10.42 -1.91
CA LEU A 201 8.93 10.63 -1.43
C LEU A 201 9.12 10.03 -0.03
N ALA A 202 8.13 10.17 0.87
CA ALA A 202 8.14 9.53 2.18
C ALA A 202 8.27 8.01 2.06
N LEU A 203 7.48 7.39 1.17
CA LEU A 203 7.54 5.96 0.88
C LEU A 203 8.94 5.51 0.42
N ALA A 204 9.53 6.24 -0.53
CA ALA A 204 10.85 5.89 -1.06
C ALA A 204 11.97 6.03 -0.01
N VAL A 205 11.93 7.09 0.80
CA VAL A 205 12.88 7.34 1.90
C VAL A 205 12.72 6.30 3.00
N MET A 206 11.49 5.95 3.37
CA MET A 206 11.18 4.89 4.32
C MET A 206 11.74 3.54 3.87
N GLY A 207 11.61 3.20 2.59
CA GLY A 207 12.19 1.98 2.04
C GLY A 207 13.71 1.91 2.22
N ARG A 208 14.44 3.02 2.06
CA ARG A 208 15.88 3.09 2.34
C ARG A 208 16.16 2.93 3.84
N ALA A 209 15.39 3.57 4.70
CA ALA A 209 15.54 3.42 6.15
C ALA A 209 15.40 1.97 6.60
N GLU A 210 14.48 1.23 6.02
CA GLU A 210 14.27 -0.20 6.33
C GLU A 210 15.47 -1.07 5.91
N ILE A 211 16.09 -0.76 4.78
CA ILE A 211 17.33 -1.43 4.33
C ILE A 211 18.45 -1.17 5.36
N GLU A 212 18.64 0.08 5.78
CA GLU A 212 19.71 0.43 6.70
C GLU A 212 19.48 -0.14 8.11
N LEU A 213 18.23 -0.26 8.55
CA LEU A 213 17.87 -0.98 9.79
C LEU A 213 18.34 -2.43 9.76
N GLU A 214 18.08 -3.15 8.68
CA GLU A 214 18.50 -4.56 8.57
C GLU A 214 20.01 -4.72 8.41
N ARG A 215 20.70 -3.75 7.81
CA ARG A 215 22.16 -3.72 7.71
C ARG A 215 22.84 -3.32 9.03
N GLY A 216 22.07 -2.76 9.98
CA GLY A 216 22.57 -2.34 11.27
C GLY A 216 23.12 -0.90 11.29
N ASP A 217 22.98 -0.13 10.21
CA ASP A 217 23.33 1.30 10.18
C ASP A 217 22.20 2.13 10.83
N ARG A 218 22.21 2.13 12.16
CA ARG A 218 21.17 2.75 12.96
C ARG A 218 21.13 4.28 12.86
N ASP A 219 22.25 4.91 12.57
CA ASP A 219 22.33 6.37 12.49
C ASP A 219 21.75 6.86 11.17
N LEU A 220 22.09 6.21 10.06
CA LEU A 220 21.49 6.51 8.77
C LEU A 220 19.99 6.16 8.77
N ALA A 221 19.61 5.02 9.34
CA ALA A 221 18.19 4.64 9.47
C ALA A 221 17.40 5.70 10.26
N ARG A 222 17.95 6.24 11.35
CA ARG A 222 17.31 7.31 12.12
C ARG A 222 17.08 8.55 11.27
N GLN A 223 18.10 9.04 10.57
CA GLN A 223 18.00 10.22 9.71
C GLN A 223 16.94 10.05 8.64
N GLU A 224 16.91 8.89 7.99
CA GLU A 224 15.90 8.61 6.96
C GLU A 224 14.49 8.49 7.54
N LEU A 225 14.31 7.90 8.72
CA LEU A 225 13.01 7.82 9.39
C LEU A 225 12.50 9.20 9.82
N GLU A 226 13.37 10.08 10.31
CA GLU A 226 13.03 11.47 10.64
C GLU A 226 12.58 12.24 9.38
N ARG A 227 13.32 12.07 8.25
CA ARG A 227 12.96 12.66 6.96
C ARG A 227 11.62 12.12 6.44
N ALA A 228 11.41 10.81 6.48
CA ALA A 228 10.17 10.18 6.05
C ALA A 228 8.98 10.62 6.91
N SER A 229 9.17 10.75 8.23
CA SER A 229 8.14 11.23 9.17
C SER A 229 7.68 12.65 8.84
N ALA A 230 8.62 13.58 8.62
CA ALA A 230 8.30 14.94 8.23
C ALA A 230 7.50 14.98 6.92
N LEU A 231 7.95 14.24 5.90
CA LEU A 231 7.28 14.18 4.60
C LEU A 231 5.86 13.59 4.69
N ALA A 232 5.67 12.51 5.46
CA ALA A 232 4.37 11.89 5.64
C ALA A 232 3.40 12.80 6.39
N GLN A 233 3.87 13.51 7.42
CA GLN A 233 3.09 14.50 8.17
C GLN A 233 2.68 15.69 7.27
N GLU A 234 3.59 16.25 6.50
CA GLU A 234 3.30 17.33 5.54
C GLU A 234 2.29 16.91 4.46
N ALA A 235 2.31 15.63 4.08
CA ALA A 235 1.35 15.06 3.14
C ALA A 235 -0.02 14.76 3.75
N GLY A 236 -0.15 14.76 5.09
CA GLY A 236 -1.34 14.28 5.80
C GLY A 236 -1.58 12.77 5.60
N ASP A 237 -0.52 12.02 5.31
CA ASP A 237 -0.56 10.57 5.07
C ASP A 237 -0.52 9.81 6.39
N ALA A 238 -1.70 9.47 6.91
CA ALA A 238 -1.84 8.77 8.18
C ALA A 238 -1.26 7.34 8.14
N VAL A 239 -1.42 6.63 7.02
CA VAL A 239 -0.92 5.26 6.87
C VAL A 239 0.61 5.28 6.73
N GLY A 240 1.15 6.12 5.85
CA GLY A 240 2.60 6.30 5.73
C GLY A 240 3.26 6.73 7.05
N SER A 241 2.61 7.62 7.80
CA SER A 241 3.08 8.01 9.15
C SER A 241 3.11 6.82 10.11
N ALA A 242 2.12 5.93 10.07
CA ALA A 242 2.08 4.74 10.91
C ALA A 242 3.15 3.71 10.52
N GLU A 243 3.43 3.54 9.23
CA GLU A 243 4.54 2.69 8.76
C GLU A 243 5.90 3.22 9.23
N VAL A 244 6.13 4.54 9.14
CA VAL A 244 7.33 5.17 9.69
C VAL A 244 7.42 4.98 11.20
N GLN A 245 6.30 5.13 11.93
CA GLN A 245 6.26 4.88 13.39
C GLN A 245 6.61 3.42 13.72
N ARG A 246 6.12 2.45 12.95
CA ARG A 246 6.48 1.03 13.10
C ARG A 246 7.99 0.81 12.94
N LEU A 247 8.60 1.39 11.90
CA LEU A 247 10.04 1.27 11.69
C LEU A 247 10.85 2.00 12.78
N THR A 248 10.37 3.14 13.24
CA THR A 248 10.98 3.85 14.38
C THR A 248 10.88 3.01 15.67
N ALA A 249 9.78 2.26 15.85
CA ALA A 249 9.67 1.30 16.95
C ALA A 249 10.72 0.20 16.85
N VAL A 250 10.94 -0.35 15.64
CA VAL A 250 12.00 -1.36 15.39
C VAL A 250 13.38 -0.79 15.71
N LEU A 251 13.67 0.44 15.31
CA LEU A 251 14.93 1.12 15.64
C LEU A 251 15.10 1.29 17.16
N ALA A 252 14.08 1.77 17.87
CA ALA A 252 14.10 1.93 19.33
C ALA A 252 14.37 0.59 20.05
N ILE A 253 13.69 -0.49 19.62
CA ILE A 253 13.90 -1.84 20.13
C ILE A 253 15.34 -2.31 19.90
N ALA A 254 15.89 -2.07 18.71
CA ALA A 254 17.27 -2.43 18.38
C ALA A 254 18.30 -1.65 19.21
N GLN A 255 17.92 -0.49 19.77
CA GLN A 255 18.73 0.32 20.66
C GLN A 255 18.53 -0.01 22.15
N GLY A 256 17.61 -0.93 22.47
CA GLY A 256 17.26 -1.29 23.85
C GLY A 256 16.23 -0.37 24.49
N ASP A 257 15.70 0.62 23.78
CA ASP A 257 14.61 1.47 24.28
C ASP A 257 13.25 0.79 24.03
N TYR A 258 13.02 -0.25 24.80
CA TYR A 258 11.81 -1.06 24.70
C TYR A 258 10.52 -0.30 25.04
N PRO A 259 10.49 0.63 26.05
CA PRO A 259 9.29 1.42 26.33
C PRO A 259 8.84 2.26 25.13
N THR A 260 9.76 2.99 24.52
CA THR A 260 9.48 3.80 23.31
C THR A 260 9.05 2.89 22.14
N GLY A 261 9.76 1.77 21.93
CA GLY A 261 9.41 0.81 20.89
C GLY A 261 7.99 0.25 21.04
N LEU A 262 7.59 -0.11 22.26
CA LEU A 262 6.24 -0.60 22.55
C LEU A 262 5.16 0.47 22.26
N ARG A 263 5.37 1.69 22.76
CA ARG A 263 4.42 2.80 22.55
C ARG A 263 4.21 3.08 21.06
N LEU A 264 5.29 3.22 20.31
CA LEU A 264 5.23 3.50 18.87
C LEU A 264 4.56 2.37 18.08
N ALA A 265 4.86 1.11 18.41
CA ALA A 265 4.22 -0.03 17.79
C ALA A 265 2.71 -0.07 18.05
N GLN A 266 2.27 0.29 19.26
CA GLN A 266 0.85 0.37 19.62
C GLN A 266 0.12 1.52 18.90
N GLU A 267 0.74 2.69 18.80
CA GLU A 267 0.20 3.84 18.06
C GLU A 267 0.03 3.51 16.57
N ALA A 268 1.07 2.94 15.94
CA ALA A 268 1.02 2.51 14.53
C ALA A 268 -0.06 1.43 14.31
N ARG A 269 -0.20 0.48 15.24
CA ARG A 269 -1.22 -0.56 15.20
C ARG A 269 -2.64 0.03 15.21
N ALA A 270 -2.91 1.03 16.04
CA ALA A 270 -4.23 1.67 16.10
C ALA A 270 -4.63 2.30 14.75
N VAL A 271 -3.66 2.88 14.03
CA VAL A 271 -3.88 3.39 12.67
C VAL A 271 -4.13 2.23 11.70
N ALA A 272 -3.30 1.17 11.74
CA ALA A 272 -3.47 0.00 10.88
C ALA A 272 -4.83 -0.67 11.06
N GLU A 273 -5.34 -0.74 12.30
CA GLU A 273 -6.69 -1.25 12.61
C GLU A 273 -7.78 -0.37 11.97
N ARG A 274 -7.64 0.94 12.07
CA ARG A 274 -8.59 1.90 11.50
C ARG A 274 -8.66 1.82 9.98
N PHE A 275 -7.51 1.66 9.31
CA PHE A 275 -7.41 1.65 7.85
C PHE A 275 -7.43 0.23 7.25
N GLY A 276 -7.53 -0.82 8.07
CA GLY A 276 -7.66 -2.21 7.64
C GLY A 276 -6.38 -2.85 7.11
N GLY A 277 -5.22 -2.23 7.29
CA GLY A 277 -3.92 -2.73 6.85
C GLY A 277 -3.49 -3.97 7.65
N VAL A 278 -3.78 -5.16 7.13
CA VAL A 278 -3.53 -6.42 7.86
C VAL A 278 -2.04 -6.69 8.03
N LEU A 279 -1.23 -6.42 7.01
CA LEU A 279 0.22 -6.62 7.09
C LEU A 279 0.86 -5.68 8.12
N LEU A 280 0.58 -4.38 8.03
CA LEU A 280 1.08 -3.38 8.98
C LEU A 280 0.67 -3.73 10.42
N ARG A 281 -0.57 -4.19 10.63
CA ARG A 281 -1.04 -4.65 11.93
C ARG A 281 -0.24 -5.83 12.45
N ALA A 282 0.05 -6.83 11.60
CA ALA A 282 0.84 -7.99 11.96
C ALA A 282 2.28 -7.60 12.36
N GLU A 283 2.91 -6.72 11.59
CA GLU A 283 4.25 -6.21 11.87
C GLU A 283 4.31 -5.37 13.15
N CYS A 284 3.27 -4.57 13.42
CA CYS A 284 3.15 -3.83 14.69
C CYS A 284 3.02 -4.78 15.90
N HIS A 285 2.26 -5.87 15.77
CA HIS A 285 2.19 -6.89 16.80
C HIS A 285 3.55 -7.59 17.00
N ALA A 286 4.29 -7.89 15.93
CA ALA A 286 5.63 -8.46 16.03
C ALA A 286 6.61 -7.51 16.74
N ALA A 287 6.58 -6.22 16.41
CA ALA A 287 7.39 -5.20 17.09
C ALA A 287 7.03 -5.07 18.57
N ALA A 288 5.73 -5.02 18.91
CA ALA A 288 5.26 -4.96 20.29
C ALA A 288 5.70 -6.21 21.08
N ALA A 289 5.64 -7.40 20.48
CA ALA A 289 6.12 -8.64 21.10
C ALA A 289 7.60 -8.58 21.45
N ARG A 290 8.44 -8.08 20.53
CA ARG A 290 9.89 -7.90 20.76
C ARG A 290 10.14 -6.91 21.90
N ALA A 291 9.44 -5.77 21.93
CA ALA A 291 9.56 -4.77 22.98
C ALA A 291 9.14 -5.32 24.35
N LEU A 292 8.02 -6.01 24.42
CA LEU A 292 7.51 -6.63 25.66
C LEU A 292 8.47 -7.70 26.19
N ARG A 293 9.06 -8.51 25.30
CA ARG A 293 10.10 -9.47 25.69
C ARG A 293 11.32 -8.76 26.31
N GLY A 294 11.77 -7.67 25.71
CA GLY A 294 12.85 -6.85 26.24
C GLY A 294 12.53 -6.23 27.60
N LEU A 295 11.25 -5.96 27.89
CA LEU A 295 10.76 -5.47 29.19
C LEU A 295 10.55 -6.60 30.22
N GLY A 296 10.77 -7.86 29.88
CA GLY A 296 10.49 -9.00 30.75
C GLY A 296 8.99 -9.35 30.89
N ARG A 297 8.12 -8.75 30.09
CA ARG A 297 6.65 -8.96 30.10
C ARG A 297 6.29 -10.15 29.19
N THR A 298 6.76 -11.34 29.58
CA THR A 298 6.77 -12.55 28.71
C THR A 298 5.37 -13.00 28.28
N VAL A 299 4.36 -12.93 29.19
CA VAL A 299 2.98 -13.35 28.86
C VAL A 299 2.37 -12.45 27.78
N GLU A 300 2.54 -11.14 27.90
CA GLU A 300 2.03 -10.19 26.93
C GLU A 300 2.81 -10.26 25.60
N ALA A 301 4.14 -10.48 25.69
CA ALA A 301 4.95 -10.73 24.51
C ALA A 301 4.45 -11.91 23.70
N GLU A 302 4.11 -13.01 24.36
CA GLU A 302 3.58 -14.21 23.72
C GLU A 302 2.20 -13.98 23.09
N GLN A 303 1.32 -13.22 23.74
CA GLN A 303 0.02 -12.86 23.18
C GLN A 303 0.17 -12.05 21.87
N HIS A 304 1.06 -11.06 21.87
CA HIS A 304 1.35 -10.25 20.68
C HIS A 304 2.03 -11.09 19.58
N ARG A 305 2.95 -11.97 19.93
CA ARG A 305 3.58 -12.90 19.00
C ARG A 305 2.56 -13.82 18.32
N ALA A 306 1.67 -14.43 19.12
CA ALA A 306 0.63 -15.31 18.61
C ALA A 306 -0.31 -14.58 17.63
N GLU A 307 -0.69 -13.34 17.94
CA GLU A 307 -1.54 -12.54 17.05
C GLU A 307 -0.80 -12.15 15.77
N ALA A 308 0.49 -11.77 15.85
CA ALA A 308 1.32 -11.55 14.66
C ALA A 308 1.38 -12.81 13.77
N ALA A 309 1.66 -13.97 14.37
CA ALA A 309 1.72 -15.24 13.65
C ALA A 309 0.39 -15.55 12.95
N ARG A 310 -0.74 -15.43 13.67
CA ARG A 310 -2.07 -15.64 13.11
C ARG A 310 -2.36 -14.75 11.90
N LEU A 311 -1.98 -13.46 11.98
CA LEU A 311 -2.16 -12.51 10.90
C LEU A 311 -1.26 -12.84 9.71
N PHE A 312 0.03 -13.14 9.93
CA PHE A 312 0.94 -13.57 8.86
C PHE A 312 0.48 -14.86 8.19
N GLU A 313 -0.05 -15.82 8.95
CA GLU A 313 -0.66 -17.05 8.41
C GLU A 313 -1.86 -16.72 7.52
N SER A 314 -2.77 -15.84 7.98
CA SER A 314 -3.94 -15.45 7.20
C SER A 314 -3.59 -14.73 5.89
N LEU A 315 -2.44 -14.06 5.86
CA LEU A 315 -1.87 -13.39 4.68
C LEU A 315 -1.08 -14.36 3.79
N GLY A 316 -0.77 -15.57 4.24
CA GLY A 316 0.23 -16.41 3.56
C GLY A 316 1.60 -15.74 3.49
N ALA A 317 1.94 -14.87 4.43
CA ALA A 317 3.20 -14.13 4.53
C ALA A 317 4.29 -15.05 5.11
N VAL A 318 4.69 -16.04 4.32
CA VAL A 318 5.53 -17.19 4.74
C VAL A 318 6.83 -16.70 5.39
N ARG A 319 7.51 -15.76 4.77
CA ARG A 319 8.81 -15.28 5.24
C ARG A 319 8.73 -14.56 6.59
N TRP A 320 7.75 -13.68 6.77
CA TRP A 320 7.52 -12.98 8.05
C TRP A 320 7.22 -13.95 9.18
N LEU A 321 6.45 -14.99 8.86
CA LEU A 321 6.14 -16.06 9.82
C LEU A 321 7.38 -16.87 10.20
N GLU A 322 8.22 -17.23 9.24
CA GLU A 322 9.48 -17.93 9.48
C GLU A 322 10.46 -17.09 10.30
N GLU A 323 10.57 -15.79 10.00
CA GLU A 323 11.37 -14.86 10.77
C GLU A 323 10.89 -14.76 12.23
N LEU A 324 9.58 -14.57 12.42
CA LEU A 324 8.98 -14.51 13.74
C LEU A 324 9.24 -15.80 14.54
N ARG A 325 9.12 -16.97 13.92
CA ARG A 325 9.39 -18.27 14.56
C ARG A 325 10.85 -18.42 14.95
N ARG A 326 11.77 -18.04 14.08
CA ARG A 326 13.22 -18.13 14.34
C ARG A 326 13.67 -17.23 15.49
N GLU A 327 13.09 -16.07 15.65
CA GLU A 327 13.41 -15.15 16.75
C GLU A 327 12.93 -15.66 18.12
N TRP A 328 12.00 -16.59 18.16
CA TRP A 328 11.42 -17.16 19.38
C TRP A 328 11.84 -18.63 19.66
N SER A 329 12.62 -19.24 18.75
CA SER A 329 13.27 -20.55 18.99
C SER A 329 14.55 -20.38 19.80
#